data_13d84f5e1db61afc702bd687d8cddc67
#
_entry.id   13d84f5e1db61afc702bd687d8cddc67
#
_cell.length_a   1.000
_cell.length_b   1.000
_cell.length_c   1.000
_cell.angle_alpha   90.00
_cell.angle_beta   90.00
_cell.angle_gamma   90.00
#
_symmetry.space_group_name_H-M   'P 1'
#
loop_
_entity.id
_entity.type
_entity.pdbx_description
1 polymer ?
#
loop_
_entity_poly.entity_id
_entity_poly.type
_entity_poly.pdbx_seq_one_letter_code
_entity_poly.pdbx_strand_id
1 'polypeptide(L)'
;MEKIIIACDSYKGCLSSREVNEAIASGVREWNAEDAASERRKLSPDDASPEIITLEMSDGGEGMLDAFLSAMKGERVRIHAHDALMRWIEAEYGIVDDTAIIEIAQTAGLALIEPEQRNPMKATSWGVGEMIMNAYRRGVRRFIVGLGGSATSDCGIGMLKAMGDDWKKIRQECSFVLASDVTNPLCGENGAAYVFAPQKGADAKMVQMLDDRARKFAEVSAKHFGYDRSMVSGAGAAGGLGYAFLQYFNAEARPGAELLLDEIEFDALIQDADLVITGEGHSDRQTLMGKLPQRILEHGANQKIWLVSGGVSDWQAMLDAGFDRVIQITPDSMPLEEAMKPDVARNNIIKAIRRQFAL
;
A
#
# COMPACT_ATOMS: atom_id res chain seq x y z
N MET A 1 -27.71 11.69 -9.08
CA MET A 1 -26.34 11.33 -8.67
C MET A 1 -25.42 12.12 -9.56
N GLU A 2 -24.71 13.04 -8.97
CA GLU A 2 -23.90 14.03 -9.71
C GLU A 2 -22.40 13.73 -9.63
N LYS A 3 -21.92 13.18 -8.49
CA LYS A 3 -20.52 12.89 -8.28
C LYS A 3 -20.29 11.52 -7.64
N ILE A 4 -19.38 10.73 -8.24
CA ILE A 4 -18.99 9.40 -7.79
C ILE A 4 -17.47 9.37 -7.61
N ILE A 5 -17.01 8.95 -6.43
CA ILE A 5 -15.59 8.71 -6.16
C ILE A 5 -15.33 7.20 -6.10
N ILE A 6 -14.31 6.74 -6.78
CA ILE A 6 -13.90 5.33 -6.81
C ILE A 6 -12.48 5.24 -6.27
N ALA A 7 -12.33 4.53 -5.15
CA ALA A 7 -11.09 4.42 -4.39
C ALA A 7 -10.91 2.98 -3.87
N CYS A 8 -10.57 2.06 -4.75
CA CYS A 8 -10.36 0.64 -4.43
C CYS A 8 -8.87 0.30 -4.32
N ASP A 9 -8.54 -0.62 -3.43
CA ASP A 9 -7.22 -1.27 -3.43
C ASP A 9 -7.06 -2.20 -4.63
N SER A 10 -5.84 -2.63 -4.88
CA SER A 10 -5.51 -3.65 -5.87
C SER A 10 -6.17 -4.99 -5.53
N TYR A 11 -6.59 -5.73 -6.56
CA TYR A 11 -6.93 -7.15 -6.40
C TYR A 11 -5.63 -7.94 -6.56
N LYS A 12 -4.94 -8.12 -5.42
CA LYS A 12 -3.56 -8.64 -5.34
C LYS A 12 -3.35 -9.87 -6.23
N GLY A 13 -2.34 -9.80 -7.11
CA GLY A 13 -2.04 -10.84 -8.09
C GLY A 13 -3.00 -10.94 -9.30
N CYS A 14 -3.92 -9.95 -9.46
CA CYS A 14 -4.90 -9.95 -10.54
C CYS A 14 -4.97 -8.58 -11.24
N LEU A 15 -5.43 -7.54 -10.56
CA LEU A 15 -5.61 -6.18 -11.10
C LEU A 15 -4.99 -5.14 -10.16
N SER A 16 -4.33 -4.14 -10.72
CA SER A 16 -3.88 -2.94 -9.98
C SER A 16 -5.08 -2.11 -9.51
N SER A 17 -4.88 -1.24 -8.54
CA SER A 17 -5.90 -0.29 -8.07
C SER A 17 -6.48 0.53 -9.24
N ARG A 18 -5.61 1.05 -10.13
CA ARG A 18 -6.02 1.75 -11.35
C ARG A 18 -6.96 0.92 -12.21
N GLU A 19 -6.60 -0.34 -12.51
CA GLU A 19 -7.40 -1.22 -13.37
C GLU A 19 -8.75 -1.57 -12.75
N VAL A 20 -8.82 -1.77 -11.43
CA VAL A 20 -10.06 -1.97 -10.69
C VAL A 20 -10.95 -0.74 -10.80
N ASN A 21 -10.40 0.44 -10.50
CA ASN A 21 -11.13 1.70 -10.54
C ASN A 21 -11.65 2.04 -11.95
N GLU A 22 -10.82 1.82 -12.98
CA GLU A 22 -11.22 2.01 -14.38
C GLU A 22 -12.33 1.04 -14.82
N ALA A 23 -12.30 -0.22 -14.35
CA ALA A 23 -13.34 -1.19 -14.63
C ALA A 23 -14.67 -0.80 -13.97
N ILE A 24 -14.64 -0.31 -12.72
CA ILE A 24 -15.84 0.21 -12.04
C ILE A 24 -16.37 1.44 -12.79
N ALA A 25 -15.51 2.39 -13.13
CA ALA A 25 -15.89 3.59 -13.88
C ALA A 25 -16.51 3.24 -15.25
N SER A 26 -15.97 2.22 -15.94
CA SER A 26 -16.53 1.72 -17.20
C SER A 26 -17.93 1.14 -16.99
N GLY A 27 -18.15 0.36 -15.94
CA GLY A 27 -19.47 -0.18 -15.60
C GLY A 27 -20.51 0.91 -15.33
N VAL A 28 -20.13 1.99 -14.65
CA VAL A 28 -21.00 3.17 -14.42
C VAL A 28 -21.32 3.88 -15.72
N ARG A 29 -20.32 4.11 -16.59
CA ARG A 29 -20.51 4.79 -17.89
C ARG A 29 -21.40 3.98 -18.83
N GLU A 30 -21.19 2.66 -18.90
CA GLU A 30 -22.02 1.78 -19.74
C GLU A 30 -23.48 1.75 -19.27
N TRP A 31 -23.72 1.68 -17.95
CA TRP A 31 -25.08 1.78 -17.41
C TRP A 31 -25.72 3.12 -17.79
N ASN A 32 -25.03 4.24 -17.60
CA ASN A 32 -25.57 5.57 -17.91
C ASN A 32 -25.90 5.72 -19.39
N ALA A 33 -25.10 5.17 -20.30
CA ALA A 33 -25.35 5.19 -21.74
C ALA A 33 -26.59 4.34 -22.11
N GLU A 34 -26.78 3.17 -21.49
CA GLU A 34 -27.97 2.32 -21.70
C GLU A 34 -29.24 2.94 -21.12
N ASP A 35 -29.15 3.56 -19.94
CA ASP A 35 -30.26 4.25 -19.32
C ASP A 35 -30.70 5.47 -20.17
N ALA A 36 -29.72 6.22 -20.69
CA ALA A 36 -29.97 7.33 -21.61
C ALA A 36 -30.59 6.89 -22.94
N ALA A 37 -30.25 5.70 -23.44
CA ALA A 37 -30.83 5.13 -24.65
C ALA A 37 -32.24 4.50 -24.42
N SER A 38 -32.63 4.27 -23.17
CA SER A 38 -33.91 3.71 -22.82
C SER A 38 -35.00 4.81 -22.82
N GLU A 39 -36.19 4.54 -23.39
CA GLU A 39 -37.34 5.47 -23.36
C GLU A 39 -37.84 5.79 -21.93
N ARG A 40 -37.28 5.16 -20.91
CA ARG A 40 -37.66 5.33 -19.50
C ARG A 40 -37.19 6.65 -18.91
N ARG A 41 -36.09 7.20 -19.40
CA ARG A 41 -35.57 8.51 -18.97
C ARG A 41 -35.87 9.55 -20.04
N LYS A 42 -36.92 10.35 -19.83
CA LYS A 42 -37.03 11.61 -20.54
C LYS A 42 -35.94 12.53 -19.98
N LEU A 43 -34.78 12.50 -20.62
CA LEU A 43 -33.64 13.36 -20.25
C LEU A 43 -34.11 14.82 -20.27
N SER A 44 -34.12 15.46 -19.13
CA SER A 44 -34.06 16.90 -19.05
C SER A 44 -32.67 17.35 -19.52
N PRO A 45 -32.50 18.54 -20.11
CA PRO A 45 -31.21 19.05 -20.50
C PRO A 45 -30.16 19.11 -19.36
N ASP A 46 -30.63 19.00 -18.11
CA ASP A 46 -29.80 19.04 -16.88
C ASP A 46 -29.41 17.65 -16.37
N ASP A 47 -29.79 16.56 -17.02
CA ASP A 47 -29.39 15.18 -16.67
C ASP A 47 -27.98 14.87 -17.22
N ALA A 48 -26.98 15.58 -16.72
CA ALA A 48 -25.58 15.33 -17.04
C ALA A 48 -25.14 13.94 -16.53
N SER A 49 -24.23 13.30 -17.26
CA SER A 49 -23.53 12.11 -16.76
C SER A 49 -22.83 12.44 -15.45
N PRO A 50 -22.81 11.50 -14.47
CA PRO A 50 -22.14 11.75 -13.21
C PRO A 50 -20.65 12.06 -13.44
N GLU A 51 -20.10 12.99 -12.67
CA GLU A 51 -18.67 13.17 -12.55
C GLU A 51 -18.07 11.94 -11.87
N ILE A 52 -17.12 11.29 -12.50
CA ILE A 52 -16.46 10.10 -11.95
C ILE A 52 -15.00 10.43 -11.70
N ILE A 53 -14.60 10.40 -10.43
CA ILE A 53 -13.22 10.60 -9.99
C ILE A 53 -12.67 9.24 -9.52
N THR A 54 -11.55 8.80 -10.11
CA THR A 54 -10.86 7.58 -9.72
C THR A 54 -9.59 7.93 -8.96
N LEU A 55 -9.41 7.34 -7.77
CA LEU A 55 -8.24 7.52 -6.91
C LEU A 55 -7.49 6.20 -6.81
N GLU A 56 -6.26 6.16 -7.26
CA GLU A 56 -5.41 4.99 -7.03
C GLU A 56 -5.06 4.92 -5.56
N MET A 57 -5.26 3.74 -4.96
CA MET A 57 -5.09 3.52 -3.53
C MET A 57 -4.07 2.41 -3.27
N SER A 58 -3.44 2.47 -2.09
CA SER A 58 -2.51 1.45 -1.61
C SER A 58 -2.47 1.44 -0.08
N ASP A 59 -2.24 0.27 0.50
CA ASP A 59 -2.06 0.06 1.93
C ASP A 59 -0.61 0.32 2.43
N GLY A 60 0.23 0.98 1.61
CA GLY A 60 1.66 1.22 1.91
C GLY A 60 2.59 0.12 1.40
N GLY A 61 2.04 -0.82 0.63
CA GLY A 61 2.78 -1.86 -0.10
C GLY A 61 3.04 -1.49 -1.55
N GLU A 62 2.89 -2.47 -2.44
CA GLU A 62 3.01 -2.30 -3.89
C GLU A 62 1.96 -1.33 -4.42
N GLY A 63 2.39 -0.41 -5.31
CA GLY A 63 1.51 0.59 -5.93
C GLY A 63 1.37 1.89 -5.13
N MET A 64 2.03 2.02 -3.97
CA MET A 64 2.01 3.25 -3.18
C MET A 64 2.60 4.44 -3.96
N LEU A 65 3.70 4.22 -4.66
CA LEU A 65 4.34 5.24 -5.49
C LEU A 65 3.38 5.75 -6.57
N ASP A 66 2.69 4.85 -7.28
CA ASP A 66 1.74 5.21 -8.31
C ASP A 66 0.55 5.98 -7.73
N ALA A 67 0.02 5.53 -6.60
CA ALA A 67 -1.08 6.18 -5.92
C ALA A 67 -0.76 7.63 -5.53
N PHE A 68 0.38 7.87 -4.89
CA PHE A 68 0.82 9.22 -4.52
C PHE A 68 1.08 10.12 -5.73
N LEU A 69 1.80 9.60 -6.75
CA LEU A 69 2.11 10.40 -7.94
C LEU A 69 0.87 10.73 -8.78
N SER A 70 -0.10 9.81 -8.85
CA SER A 70 -1.37 10.03 -9.55
C SER A 70 -2.20 11.10 -8.84
N ALA A 71 -2.30 11.03 -7.52
CA ALA A 71 -3.12 11.95 -6.73
C ALA A 71 -2.50 13.35 -6.58
N MET A 72 -1.18 13.44 -6.42
CA MET A 72 -0.47 14.69 -6.06
C MET A 72 0.32 15.29 -7.23
N LYS A 73 0.23 14.74 -8.45
CA LYS A 73 0.93 15.23 -9.66
C LYS A 73 2.45 15.37 -9.49
N GLY A 74 3.06 14.37 -8.85
CA GLY A 74 4.50 14.35 -8.59
C GLY A 74 5.34 13.93 -9.79
N GLU A 75 6.66 14.05 -9.63
CA GLU A 75 7.67 13.63 -10.59
C GLU A 75 8.19 12.23 -10.25
N ARG A 76 8.33 11.35 -11.27
CA ARG A 76 8.97 10.04 -11.14
C ARG A 76 10.46 10.15 -11.44
N VAL A 77 11.28 9.74 -10.52
CA VAL A 77 12.75 9.78 -10.61
C VAL A 77 13.29 8.36 -10.78
N ARG A 78 14.04 8.12 -11.84
CA ARG A 78 14.77 6.87 -12.11
C ARG A 78 16.20 6.97 -11.70
N ILE A 79 16.72 5.94 -11.05
CA ILE A 79 18.11 5.83 -10.64
C ILE A 79 18.64 4.42 -10.87
N HIS A 80 19.95 4.31 -11.03
CA HIS A 80 20.64 3.02 -10.88
C HIS A 80 20.97 2.81 -9.41
N ALA A 81 20.56 1.67 -8.87
CA ALA A 81 20.77 1.27 -7.50
C ALA A 81 21.05 -0.25 -7.41
N HIS A 82 21.47 -0.71 -6.24
CA HIS A 82 21.62 -2.14 -6.01
C HIS A 82 20.34 -2.76 -5.48
N ASP A 83 20.03 -3.95 -5.97
CA ASP A 83 18.97 -4.77 -5.36
C ASP A 83 19.44 -5.44 -4.05
N ALA A 84 18.56 -6.23 -3.42
CA ALA A 84 18.88 -6.90 -2.17
C ALA A 84 20.00 -7.97 -2.29
N LEU A 85 20.37 -8.39 -3.48
CA LEU A 85 21.51 -9.29 -3.76
C LEU A 85 22.74 -8.56 -4.30
N MET A 86 22.75 -7.23 -4.22
CA MET A 86 23.84 -6.35 -4.71
C MET A 86 24.04 -6.42 -6.24
N ARG A 87 22.96 -6.66 -7.00
CA ARG A 87 22.96 -6.57 -8.47
C ARG A 87 22.52 -5.16 -8.87
N TRP A 88 23.12 -4.59 -9.89
CA TRP A 88 22.70 -3.30 -10.44
C TRP A 88 21.34 -3.42 -11.13
N ILE A 89 20.42 -2.56 -10.75
CA ILE A 89 19.08 -2.47 -11.32
C ILE A 89 18.71 -1.01 -11.55
N GLU A 90 17.70 -0.78 -12.37
CA GLU A 90 16.98 0.48 -12.42
C GLU A 90 15.87 0.45 -11.35
N ALA A 91 15.82 1.48 -10.53
CA ALA A 91 14.82 1.66 -9.48
C ALA A 91 14.19 3.06 -9.59
N GLU A 92 12.97 3.18 -9.06
CA GLU A 92 12.22 4.42 -9.14
C GLU A 92 11.75 4.90 -7.76
N TYR A 93 11.60 6.20 -7.60
CA TYR A 93 10.91 6.83 -6.49
C TYR A 93 10.20 8.11 -6.97
N GLY A 94 9.27 8.64 -6.19
CA GLY A 94 8.55 9.86 -6.52
C GLY A 94 9.06 11.08 -5.78
N ILE A 95 8.90 12.26 -6.37
CA ILE A 95 9.02 13.54 -5.68
C ILE A 95 7.72 14.31 -5.88
N VAL A 96 7.13 14.72 -4.76
CA VAL A 96 5.97 15.62 -4.72
C VAL A 96 6.40 16.80 -3.85
N ASP A 97 6.50 17.98 -4.44
CA ASP A 97 7.04 19.18 -3.79
C ASP A 97 8.42 18.92 -3.15
N ASP A 98 8.53 18.94 -1.82
CA ASP A 98 9.74 18.66 -1.06
C ASP A 98 9.79 17.24 -0.46
N THR A 99 8.84 16.39 -0.82
CA THR A 99 8.64 15.05 -0.27
C THR A 99 9.04 13.96 -1.25
N ALA A 100 9.88 13.03 -0.83
CA ALA A 100 10.15 11.80 -1.57
C ALA A 100 9.22 10.68 -1.14
N ILE A 101 8.63 10.01 -2.12
CA ILE A 101 7.81 8.80 -1.95
C ILE A 101 8.65 7.61 -2.37
N ILE A 102 9.02 6.75 -1.42
CA ILE A 102 9.93 5.62 -1.63
C ILE A 102 9.22 4.31 -1.27
N GLU A 103 9.09 3.42 -2.23
CA GLU A 103 8.79 2.01 -1.96
C GLU A 103 10.11 1.25 -1.81
N ILE A 104 10.35 0.65 -0.65
CA ILE A 104 11.57 -0.14 -0.46
C ILE A 104 11.63 -1.35 -1.39
N ALA A 105 10.49 -1.83 -1.85
CA ALA A 105 10.37 -2.95 -2.78
C ALA A 105 11.05 -2.67 -4.13
N GLN A 106 11.26 -1.42 -4.51
CA GLN A 106 11.97 -1.04 -5.74
C GLN A 106 13.44 -1.53 -5.75
N THR A 107 14.05 -1.68 -4.56
CA THR A 107 15.43 -2.17 -4.44
C THR A 107 15.56 -3.37 -3.52
N ALA A 108 14.75 -3.45 -2.48
CA ALA A 108 14.78 -4.52 -1.49
C ALA A 108 13.57 -5.47 -1.59
N GLY A 109 12.93 -5.52 -2.76
CA GLY A 109 11.70 -6.27 -3.00
C GLY A 109 11.90 -7.78 -3.10
N LEU A 110 10.95 -8.55 -2.53
CA LEU A 110 10.93 -10.01 -2.64
C LEU A 110 10.60 -10.47 -4.06
N ALA A 111 9.82 -9.68 -4.80
CA ALA A 111 9.48 -9.94 -6.20
C ALA A 111 10.68 -9.82 -7.17
N LEU A 112 11.74 -9.12 -6.76
CA LEU A 112 12.98 -9.01 -7.55
C LEU A 112 13.87 -10.25 -7.46
N ILE A 113 13.54 -11.21 -6.58
CA ILE A 113 14.37 -12.36 -6.27
C ILE A 113 13.61 -13.64 -6.58
N GLU A 114 14.16 -14.45 -7.48
CA GLU A 114 13.64 -15.77 -7.77
C GLU A 114 13.54 -16.61 -6.49
N PRO A 115 12.50 -17.45 -6.32
CA PRO A 115 12.28 -18.23 -5.10
C PRO A 115 13.52 -19.03 -4.64
N GLU A 116 14.27 -19.59 -5.58
CA GLU A 116 15.47 -20.40 -5.33
C GLU A 116 16.67 -19.58 -4.85
N GLN A 117 16.66 -18.27 -5.10
CA GLN A 117 17.72 -17.35 -4.71
C GLN A 117 17.42 -16.61 -3.39
N ARG A 118 16.21 -16.78 -2.84
CA ARG A 118 15.79 -16.10 -1.62
C ARG A 118 16.62 -16.56 -0.43
N ASN A 119 17.30 -15.63 0.21
CA ASN A 119 18.10 -15.88 1.40
C ASN A 119 18.18 -14.62 2.27
N PRO A 120 17.35 -14.49 3.33
CA PRO A 120 17.33 -13.29 4.15
C PRO A 120 18.59 -13.10 5.02
N MET A 121 19.45 -14.11 5.12
CA MET A 121 20.75 -13.99 5.78
C MET A 121 21.76 -13.19 4.95
N LYS A 122 21.56 -13.09 3.63
CA LYS A 122 22.44 -12.43 2.66
C LYS A 122 21.83 -11.17 2.06
N ALA A 123 20.48 -11.10 2.00
CA ALA A 123 19.77 -9.97 1.44
C ALA A 123 20.06 -8.70 2.26
N THR A 124 20.24 -7.59 1.56
CA THR A 124 20.63 -6.31 2.15
C THR A 124 19.69 -5.18 1.73
N SER A 125 19.46 -4.23 2.63
CA SER A 125 18.71 -2.99 2.38
C SER A 125 19.57 -1.86 1.77
N TRP A 126 20.74 -2.16 1.21
CA TRP A 126 21.69 -1.18 0.68
C TRP A 126 21.05 -0.21 -0.32
N GLY A 127 20.31 -0.71 -1.31
CA GLY A 127 19.68 0.11 -2.34
C GLY A 127 18.63 1.10 -1.79
N VAL A 128 17.99 0.78 -0.67
CA VAL A 128 17.10 1.74 0.03
C VAL A 128 17.90 2.96 0.47
N GLY A 129 19.11 2.75 1.02
CA GLY A 129 20.00 3.85 1.36
C GLY A 129 20.43 4.68 0.15
N GLU A 130 20.68 4.03 -1.00
CA GLU A 130 21.01 4.74 -2.25
C GLU A 130 19.86 5.61 -2.74
N MET A 131 18.60 5.13 -2.68
CA MET A 131 17.42 5.93 -3.04
C MET A 131 17.29 7.16 -2.13
N ILE A 132 17.39 6.99 -0.82
CA ILE A 132 17.31 8.09 0.15
C ILE A 132 18.43 9.10 -0.09
N MET A 133 19.66 8.64 -0.29
CA MET A 133 20.81 9.52 -0.57
C MET A 133 20.65 10.30 -1.86
N ASN A 134 20.08 9.67 -2.91
CA ASN A 134 19.79 10.36 -4.16
C ASN A 134 18.75 11.47 -3.98
N ALA A 135 17.64 11.19 -3.30
CA ALA A 135 16.61 12.17 -3.01
C ALA A 135 17.13 13.31 -2.10
N TYR A 136 17.88 12.98 -1.06
CA TYR A 136 18.51 13.95 -0.16
C TYR A 136 19.43 14.93 -0.90
N ARG A 137 20.27 14.43 -1.82
CA ARG A 137 21.16 15.25 -2.66
C ARG A 137 20.42 16.15 -3.65
N ARG A 138 19.17 15.78 -4.00
CA ARG A 138 18.26 16.62 -4.80
C ARG A 138 17.54 17.70 -3.98
N GLY A 139 17.78 17.77 -2.68
CA GLY A 139 17.21 18.78 -1.79
C GLY A 139 15.98 18.33 -1.03
N VAL A 140 15.51 17.10 -1.22
CA VAL A 140 14.38 16.55 -0.46
C VAL A 140 14.71 16.45 1.03
N ARG A 141 13.72 16.78 1.89
CA ARG A 141 13.87 16.73 3.35
C ARG A 141 12.72 15.99 4.06
N ARG A 142 11.64 15.72 3.38
CA ARG A 142 10.53 14.89 3.86
C ARG A 142 10.49 13.58 3.08
N PHE A 143 10.31 12.47 3.79
CA PHE A 143 10.29 11.14 3.19
C PHE A 143 9.06 10.37 3.65
N ILE A 144 8.30 9.83 2.71
CA ILE A 144 7.26 8.82 2.94
C ILE A 144 7.82 7.51 2.41
N VAL A 145 7.93 6.51 3.29
CA VAL A 145 8.60 5.24 2.97
C VAL A 145 7.64 4.08 3.18
N GLY A 146 7.23 3.44 2.08
CA GLY A 146 6.45 2.21 2.10
C GLY A 146 7.33 1.00 2.42
N LEU A 147 6.97 0.25 3.45
CA LEU A 147 7.74 -0.89 3.97
C LEU A 147 7.26 -2.26 3.46
N GLY A 148 6.28 -2.28 2.57
CA GLY A 148 5.74 -3.51 2.00
C GLY A 148 6.72 -4.28 1.11
N GLY A 149 6.47 -5.58 0.91
CA GLY A 149 7.11 -6.40 -0.11
C GLY A 149 8.59 -6.73 0.10
N SER A 150 9.19 -6.54 1.28
CA SER A 150 10.63 -6.67 1.52
C SER A 150 11.17 -8.10 1.43
N ALA A 151 12.39 -8.25 0.87
CA ALA A 151 13.19 -9.48 0.88
C ALA A 151 14.21 -9.55 2.02
N THR A 152 14.46 -8.45 2.72
CA THR A 152 15.58 -8.28 3.64
C THR A 152 15.20 -8.63 5.09
N SER A 153 16.21 -8.99 5.90
CA SER A 153 16.13 -9.16 7.36
C SER A 153 17.43 -8.69 8.01
N ASP A 154 17.97 -7.57 7.50
CA ASP A 154 19.24 -6.99 7.95
C ASP A 154 19.07 -5.82 8.93
N CYS A 155 17.86 -5.60 9.44
CA CYS A 155 17.53 -4.52 10.38
C CYS A 155 17.89 -3.11 9.85
N GLY A 156 17.94 -2.93 8.52
CA GLY A 156 18.33 -1.66 7.91
C GLY A 156 19.83 -1.36 7.96
N ILE A 157 20.66 -2.33 8.34
CA ILE A 157 22.12 -2.14 8.43
C ILE A 157 22.69 -1.81 7.04
N GLY A 158 22.19 -2.44 5.97
CA GLY A 158 22.60 -2.13 4.60
C GLY A 158 22.31 -0.68 4.23
N MET A 159 21.11 -0.20 4.52
CA MET A 159 20.69 1.19 4.31
C MET A 159 21.63 2.18 5.02
N LEU A 160 21.88 1.97 6.32
CA LEU A 160 22.78 2.82 7.11
C LEU A 160 24.21 2.82 6.56
N LYS A 161 24.70 1.67 6.10
CA LYS A 161 26.02 1.55 5.47
C LYS A 161 26.11 2.29 4.14
N ALA A 162 25.07 2.24 3.31
CA ALA A 162 25.03 2.98 2.05
C ALA A 162 25.02 4.50 2.26
N MET A 163 24.43 4.97 3.35
CA MET A 163 24.46 6.39 3.75
C MET A 163 25.81 6.82 4.33
N GLY A 164 26.62 5.87 4.83
CA GLY A 164 27.86 6.21 5.51
C GLY A 164 27.64 7.16 6.69
N ASP A 165 28.51 8.16 6.87
CA ASP A 165 28.38 9.16 7.95
C ASP A 165 27.26 10.20 7.69
N ASP A 166 26.75 10.28 6.48
CA ASP A 166 25.68 11.24 6.13
C ASP A 166 24.36 10.94 6.85
N TRP A 167 24.15 9.72 7.36
CA TRP A 167 22.93 9.40 8.12
C TRP A 167 22.74 10.36 9.33
N LYS A 168 23.83 10.89 9.92
CA LYS A 168 23.78 11.83 11.05
C LYS A 168 23.16 13.17 10.65
N LYS A 169 23.52 13.66 9.45
CA LYS A 169 22.96 14.88 8.86
C LYS A 169 21.51 14.67 8.47
N ILE A 170 21.21 13.56 7.79
CA ILE A 170 19.87 13.17 7.37
C ILE A 170 18.94 13.10 8.59
N ARG A 171 19.40 12.50 9.71
CA ARG A 171 18.64 12.49 10.96
C ARG A 171 18.26 13.90 11.47
N GLN A 172 19.13 14.89 11.28
CA GLN A 172 18.94 16.25 11.78
C GLN A 172 18.09 17.11 10.82
N GLU A 173 18.23 16.87 9.52
CA GLU A 173 17.68 17.72 8.48
C GLU A 173 16.40 17.18 7.86
N CYS A 174 16.10 15.88 8.06
CA CYS A 174 15.01 15.21 7.37
C CYS A 174 13.98 14.63 8.35
N SER A 175 12.73 14.55 7.89
CA SER A 175 11.64 13.82 8.53
C SER A 175 11.27 12.58 7.73
N PHE A 176 10.88 11.50 8.45
CA PHE A 176 10.48 10.23 7.85
C PHE A 176 9.13 9.77 8.40
N VAL A 177 8.21 9.45 7.51
CA VAL A 177 6.95 8.77 7.82
C VAL A 177 6.97 7.40 7.14
N LEU A 178 6.69 6.37 7.90
CA LEU A 178 6.67 4.98 7.42
C LEU A 178 5.23 4.58 7.15
N ALA A 179 4.93 4.25 5.91
CA ALA A 179 3.65 3.67 5.51
C ALA A 179 3.69 2.16 5.76
N SER A 180 3.06 1.70 6.84
CA SER A 180 3.05 0.29 7.23
C SER A 180 1.97 -0.02 8.25
N ASP A 181 1.21 -1.11 8.02
CA ASP A 181 0.22 -1.65 8.94
C ASP A 181 0.80 -2.72 9.89
N VAL A 182 2.11 -3.00 9.76
CA VAL A 182 2.82 -3.97 10.61
C VAL A 182 3.03 -3.39 12.00
N THR A 183 2.55 -4.09 13.02
CA THR A 183 2.69 -3.71 14.43
C THR A 183 3.75 -4.51 15.19
N ASN A 184 4.34 -5.50 14.55
CA ASN A 184 5.31 -6.42 15.17
C ASN A 184 6.55 -5.70 15.70
N PRO A 185 7.08 -6.11 16.88
CA PRO A 185 8.36 -5.62 17.38
C PRO A 185 9.53 -6.16 16.55
N LEU A 186 10.74 -5.65 16.80
CA LEU A 186 11.93 -6.10 16.09
C LEU A 186 12.28 -7.56 16.42
N CYS A 187 12.24 -7.95 17.67
CA CYS A 187 12.74 -9.23 18.19
C CYS A 187 11.67 -10.04 18.93
N GLY A 188 11.95 -11.34 19.13
CA GLY A 188 11.10 -12.27 19.88
C GLY A 188 10.17 -13.06 18.99
N GLU A 189 9.33 -13.90 19.58
CA GLU A 189 8.41 -14.81 18.86
C GLU A 189 7.47 -14.08 17.91
N ASN A 190 7.06 -12.86 18.27
CA ASN A 190 6.24 -11.98 17.42
C ASN A 190 7.10 -10.98 16.62
N GLY A 191 8.44 -11.13 16.61
CA GLY A 191 9.37 -10.22 15.98
C GLY A 191 9.56 -10.47 14.48
N ALA A 192 10.33 -9.59 13.88
CA ALA A 192 10.60 -9.59 12.44
C ALA A 192 11.06 -10.93 11.87
N ALA A 193 11.99 -11.61 12.58
CA ALA A 193 12.58 -12.85 12.10
C ALA A 193 11.57 -14.01 12.14
N TYR A 194 10.88 -14.19 13.25
CA TYR A 194 9.94 -15.30 13.44
C TYR A 194 8.71 -15.19 12.54
N VAL A 195 8.18 -13.98 12.37
CA VAL A 195 6.94 -13.76 11.61
C VAL A 195 7.20 -13.66 10.10
N PHE A 196 8.25 -12.99 9.68
CA PHE A 196 8.41 -12.63 8.26
C PHE A 196 9.58 -13.30 7.53
N ALA A 197 10.60 -13.83 8.24
CA ALA A 197 11.73 -14.42 7.54
C ALA A 197 11.43 -15.76 6.81
N PRO A 198 10.50 -16.62 7.28
CA PRO A 198 10.19 -17.85 6.56
C PRO A 198 9.74 -17.65 5.11
N GLN A 199 8.86 -16.68 4.83
CA GLN A 199 8.42 -16.35 3.47
C GLN A 199 9.54 -15.80 2.56
N LYS A 200 10.66 -15.35 3.17
CA LYS A 200 11.87 -14.87 2.50
C LYS A 200 12.92 -15.97 2.30
N GLY A 201 12.56 -17.22 2.62
CA GLY A 201 13.41 -18.39 2.45
C GLY A 201 14.25 -18.78 3.67
N ALA A 202 13.92 -18.29 4.88
CA ALA A 202 14.59 -18.70 6.10
C ALA A 202 14.08 -20.07 6.62
N ASP A 203 15.00 -20.96 6.95
CA ASP A 203 14.72 -22.11 7.78
C ASP A 203 14.71 -21.73 9.27
N ALA A 204 14.31 -22.69 10.14
CA ALA A 204 14.20 -22.45 11.59
C ALA A 204 15.53 -21.99 12.24
N LYS A 205 16.68 -22.48 11.76
CA LYS A 205 18.00 -22.09 12.26
C LYS A 205 18.33 -20.67 11.83
N MET A 206 18.05 -20.31 10.60
CA MET A 206 18.20 -18.94 10.08
C MET A 206 17.35 -17.95 10.85
N VAL A 207 16.07 -18.30 11.14
CA VAL A 207 15.16 -17.46 11.94
C VAL A 207 15.77 -17.12 13.28
N GLN A 208 16.27 -18.11 14.03
CA GLN A 208 16.93 -17.88 15.31
C GLN A 208 18.15 -16.99 15.18
N MET A 209 19.01 -17.25 14.17
CA MET A 209 20.21 -16.44 13.94
C MET A 209 19.87 -14.99 13.57
N LEU A 210 18.78 -14.77 12.82
CA LEU A 210 18.31 -13.43 12.46
C LEU A 210 17.78 -12.69 13.70
N ASP A 211 17.00 -13.33 14.55
CA ASP A 211 16.52 -12.74 15.80
C ASP A 211 17.68 -12.36 16.74
N ASP A 212 18.66 -13.26 16.90
CA ASP A 212 19.88 -12.98 17.70
C ASP A 212 20.67 -11.79 17.15
N ARG A 213 20.80 -11.67 15.82
CA ARG A 213 21.46 -10.52 15.17
C ARG A 213 20.68 -9.23 15.41
N ALA A 214 19.36 -9.28 15.29
CA ALA A 214 18.49 -8.14 15.53
C ALA A 214 18.59 -7.64 16.99
N ARG A 215 18.60 -8.56 17.98
CA ARG A 215 18.81 -8.22 19.40
C ARG A 215 20.15 -7.53 19.63
N LYS A 216 21.25 -8.10 19.10
CA LYS A 216 22.58 -7.51 19.24
C LYS A 216 22.64 -6.12 18.61
N PHE A 217 22.02 -5.94 17.44
CA PHE A 217 21.97 -4.64 16.80
C PHE A 217 21.17 -3.62 17.64
N ALA A 218 20.03 -4.03 18.20
CA ALA A 218 19.23 -3.20 19.08
C ALA A 218 20.00 -2.79 20.34
N GLU A 219 20.70 -3.73 20.99
CA GLU A 219 21.53 -3.44 22.17
C GLU A 219 22.64 -2.42 21.90
N VAL A 220 23.34 -2.56 20.77
CA VAL A 220 24.39 -1.62 20.37
C VAL A 220 23.81 -0.23 20.07
N SER A 221 22.69 -0.21 19.35
CA SER A 221 22.00 1.04 19.01
C SER A 221 21.45 1.73 20.25
N ALA A 222 20.86 0.97 21.18
CA ALA A 222 20.34 1.52 22.44
C ALA A 222 21.45 2.16 23.29
N LYS A 223 22.63 1.53 23.36
CA LYS A 223 23.79 2.12 24.04
C LYS A 223 24.26 3.41 23.38
N HIS A 224 24.21 3.47 22.06
CA HIS A 224 24.64 4.66 21.31
C HIS A 224 23.68 5.85 21.51
N PHE A 225 22.37 5.60 21.50
CA PHE A 225 21.37 6.65 21.56
C PHE A 225 20.85 6.96 22.97
N GLY A 226 21.05 6.06 23.95
CA GLY A 226 20.51 6.18 25.29
C GLY A 226 19.02 5.79 25.41
N TYR A 227 18.41 5.26 24.34
CA TYR A 227 17.04 4.75 24.30
C TYR A 227 16.93 3.58 23.34
N ASP A 228 15.88 2.76 23.47
CA ASP A 228 15.60 1.59 22.63
C ASP A 228 14.16 1.63 22.07
N ARG A 229 14.05 1.47 20.76
CA ARG A 229 12.78 1.39 20.05
C ARG A 229 12.48 0.00 19.47
N SER A 230 13.21 -1.04 19.89
CA SER A 230 13.03 -2.39 19.36
C SER A 230 11.65 -2.98 19.63
N MET A 231 10.96 -2.52 20.69
CA MET A 231 9.62 -2.96 21.05
C MET A 231 8.51 -2.02 20.57
N VAL A 232 8.85 -0.94 19.87
CA VAL A 232 7.87 -0.03 19.30
C VAL A 232 7.11 -0.72 18.15
N SER A 233 5.81 -0.46 18.07
CA SER A 233 4.98 -0.95 16.96
C SER A 233 5.58 -0.57 15.61
N GLY A 234 5.70 -1.55 14.70
CA GLY A 234 6.31 -1.37 13.39
C GLY A 234 7.83 -1.55 13.33
N ALA A 235 8.52 -1.73 14.46
CA ALA A 235 9.97 -1.96 14.46
C ALA A 235 10.37 -3.22 13.67
N GLY A 236 9.52 -4.24 13.65
CA GLY A 236 9.74 -5.49 12.89
C GLY A 236 9.44 -5.38 11.40
N ALA A 237 8.80 -4.31 10.94
CA ALA A 237 8.44 -4.14 9.54
C ALA A 237 9.67 -4.25 8.64
N ALA A 238 9.48 -4.86 7.46
CA ALA A 238 10.54 -5.03 6.46
C ALA A 238 11.82 -5.67 6.99
N GLY A 239 11.70 -6.69 7.86
CA GLY A 239 12.84 -7.40 8.43
C GLY A 239 13.71 -6.53 9.34
N GLY A 240 13.07 -5.61 10.07
CA GLY A 240 13.69 -4.69 11.00
C GLY A 240 14.18 -3.37 10.36
N LEU A 241 13.90 -3.12 9.08
CA LEU A 241 14.16 -1.81 8.47
C LEU A 241 13.33 -0.72 9.17
N GLY A 242 12.09 -1.05 9.59
CA GLY A 242 11.27 -0.17 10.43
C GLY A 242 12.00 0.28 11.71
N TYR A 243 12.69 -0.65 12.39
CA TYR A 243 13.51 -0.31 13.55
C TYR A 243 14.61 0.70 13.21
N ALA A 244 15.32 0.52 12.09
CA ALA A 244 16.38 1.46 11.70
C ALA A 244 15.79 2.87 11.53
N PHE A 245 14.67 3.02 10.87
CA PHE A 245 14.03 4.33 10.72
C PHE A 245 13.57 4.91 12.07
N LEU A 246 12.91 4.11 12.90
CA LEU A 246 12.43 4.54 14.23
C LEU A 246 13.62 4.95 15.13
N GLN A 247 14.68 4.14 15.20
CA GLN A 247 15.81 4.32 16.12
C GLN A 247 16.77 5.41 15.65
N TYR A 248 17.12 5.42 14.35
CA TYR A 248 18.15 6.29 13.80
C TYR A 248 17.61 7.61 13.27
N PHE A 249 16.37 7.67 12.79
CA PHE A 249 15.80 8.87 12.16
C PHE A 249 14.59 9.45 12.88
N ASN A 250 14.21 8.90 14.03
CA ASN A 250 12.99 9.31 14.77
C ASN A 250 11.73 9.27 13.90
N ALA A 251 11.67 8.33 12.96
CA ALA A 251 10.53 8.19 12.07
C ALA A 251 9.22 7.96 12.84
N GLU A 252 8.12 8.35 12.24
CA GLU A 252 6.76 8.01 12.65
C GLU A 252 6.24 6.88 11.78
N ALA A 253 5.60 5.86 12.37
CA ALA A 253 4.92 4.81 11.63
C ALA A 253 3.41 5.08 11.61
N ARG A 254 2.81 5.05 10.41
CA ARG A 254 1.39 5.28 10.19
C ARG A 254 0.82 4.21 9.25
N PRO A 255 -0.46 3.83 9.39
CA PRO A 255 -1.13 3.00 8.40
C PRO A 255 -1.04 3.61 7.01
N GLY A 256 -0.69 2.77 6.01
CA GLY A 256 -0.40 3.27 4.66
C GLY A 256 -1.61 3.91 3.99
N ALA A 257 -2.77 3.26 4.11
CA ALA A 257 -4.02 3.79 3.55
C ALA A 257 -4.40 5.13 4.19
N GLU A 258 -4.31 5.25 5.52
CA GLU A 258 -4.62 6.48 6.26
C GLU A 258 -3.71 7.63 5.84
N LEU A 259 -2.40 7.34 5.73
CA LEU A 259 -1.42 8.33 5.30
C LEU A 259 -1.76 8.87 3.90
N LEU A 260 -2.13 7.99 2.97
CA LEU A 260 -2.51 8.41 1.62
C LEU A 260 -3.79 9.25 1.64
N LEU A 261 -4.81 8.82 2.39
CA LEU A 261 -6.08 9.56 2.51
C LEU A 261 -5.87 10.98 3.05
N ASP A 262 -5.00 11.14 4.07
CA ASP A 262 -4.65 12.45 4.61
C ASP A 262 -3.90 13.32 3.59
N GLU A 263 -2.88 12.77 2.93
CA GLU A 263 -2.05 13.52 1.97
C GLU A 263 -2.84 14.00 0.73
N ILE A 264 -3.89 13.28 0.34
CA ILE A 264 -4.77 13.68 -0.77
C ILE A 264 -5.97 14.54 -0.32
N GLU A 265 -6.05 14.88 0.96
CA GLU A 265 -7.17 15.62 1.56
C GLU A 265 -8.53 14.95 1.25
N PHE A 266 -8.60 13.61 1.47
CA PHE A 266 -9.73 12.78 1.04
C PHE A 266 -11.07 13.30 1.56
N ASP A 267 -11.16 13.80 2.81
CA ASP A 267 -12.39 14.37 3.37
C ASP A 267 -12.93 15.54 2.54
N ALA A 268 -12.04 16.39 2.04
CA ALA A 268 -12.44 17.49 1.16
C ALA A 268 -12.91 16.99 -0.22
N LEU A 269 -12.27 15.93 -0.73
CA LEU A 269 -12.64 15.33 -2.02
C LEU A 269 -14.03 14.70 -2.02
N ILE A 270 -14.42 14.06 -0.89
CA ILE A 270 -15.70 13.36 -0.78
C ILE A 270 -16.84 14.25 -0.30
N GLN A 271 -16.59 15.48 0.14
CA GLN A 271 -17.56 16.33 0.80
C GLN A 271 -18.88 16.50 0.00
N ASP A 272 -18.78 16.60 -1.33
CA ASP A 272 -19.88 16.79 -2.27
C ASP A 272 -20.18 15.52 -3.10
N ALA A 273 -19.60 14.37 -2.74
CA ALA A 273 -19.85 13.11 -3.42
C ALA A 273 -21.18 12.49 -2.99
N ASP A 274 -21.97 12.00 -3.94
CA ASP A 274 -23.18 11.22 -3.67
C ASP A 274 -22.86 9.76 -3.33
N LEU A 275 -21.79 9.25 -3.90
CA LEU A 275 -21.37 7.85 -3.77
C LEU A 275 -19.86 7.73 -3.74
N VAL A 276 -19.36 6.97 -2.77
CA VAL A 276 -17.98 6.50 -2.73
C VAL A 276 -17.99 4.98 -2.94
N ILE A 277 -17.19 4.50 -3.88
CA ILE A 277 -17.01 3.06 -4.14
C ILE A 277 -15.60 2.69 -3.73
N THR A 278 -15.51 1.76 -2.79
CA THR A 278 -14.22 1.19 -2.35
C THR A 278 -14.22 -0.33 -2.52
N GLY A 279 -13.08 -0.98 -2.35
CA GLY A 279 -13.00 -2.42 -2.48
C GLY A 279 -11.60 -2.98 -2.37
N GLU A 280 -11.54 -4.31 -2.38
CA GLU A 280 -10.33 -5.11 -2.33
C GLU A 280 -10.55 -6.49 -2.98
N GLY A 281 -9.48 -7.29 -3.15
CA GLY A 281 -9.58 -8.62 -3.77
C GLY A 281 -10.48 -9.60 -3.00
N HIS A 282 -10.45 -9.57 -1.67
CA HIS A 282 -11.30 -10.41 -0.82
C HIS A 282 -11.64 -9.70 0.48
N SER A 283 -12.93 -9.59 0.79
CA SER A 283 -13.41 -8.95 2.01
C SER A 283 -13.92 -9.98 3.02
N ASP A 284 -13.41 -9.85 4.23
CA ASP A 284 -13.74 -10.63 5.41
C ASP A 284 -13.68 -9.75 6.68
N ARG A 285 -13.74 -10.34 7.87
CA ARG A 285 -13.63 -9.58 9.12
C ARG A 285 -12.32 -8.80 9.26
N GLN A 286 -11.25 -9.22 8.58
CA GLN A 286 -9.99 -8.47 8.60
C GLN A 286 -10.09 -7.15 7.82
N THR A 287 -11.02 -7.06 6.87
CA THR A 287 -11.35 -5.79 6.18
C THR A 287 -11.71 -4.71 7.18
N LEU A 288 -12.44 -5.08 8.25
CA LEU A 288 -12.88 -4.20 9.34
C LEU A 288 -11.83 -4.03 10.45
N MET A 289 -10.57 -4.37 10.19
CA MET A 289 -9.46 -4.25 11.13
C MET A 289 -8.41 -3.22 10.66
N GLY A 290 -8.88 -2.16 10.00
CA GLY A 290 -8.04 -1.03 9.58
C GLY A 290 -7.54 -1.07 8.14
N LYS A 291 -8.04 -2.00 7.29
CA LYS A 291 -7.74 -1.98 5.86
C LYS A 291 -8.43 -0.81 5.15
N LEU A 292 -8.01 -0.53 3.91
CA LEU A 292 -8.51 0.59 3.11
C LEU A 292 -10.04 0.72 3.08
N PRO A 293 -10.86 -0.34 2.84
CA PRO A 293 -12.31 -0.15 2.82
C PRO A 293 -12.89 0.36 4.14
N GLN A 294 -12.36 -0.10 5.28
CA GLN A 294 -12.79 0.42 6.59
C GLN A 294 -12.36 1.88 6.76
N ARG A 295 -11.15 2.26 6.37
CA ARG A 295 -10.69 3.65 6.47
C ARG A 295 -11.59 4.58 5.66
N ILE A 296 -11.91 4.21 4.43
CA ILE A 296 -12.85 4.98 3.61
C ILE A 296 -14.23 5.08 4.27
N LEU A 297 -14.70 4.01 4.88
CA LEU A 297 -15.97 4.02 5.63
C LEU A 297 -15.92 5.00 6.82
N GLU A 298 -14.80 5.06 7.55
CA GLU A 298 -14.58 5.96 8.68
C GLU A 298 -14.54 7.44 8.26
N HIS A 299 -14.04 7.75 7.07
CA HIS A 299 -14.03 9.11 6.49
C HIS A 299 -15.42 9.53 5.95
N GLY A 300 -16.27 8.59 5.56
CA GLY A 300 -17.60 8.88 5.04
C GLY A 300 -18.55 9.36 6.13
N ALA A 301 -19.07 10.60 5.99
CA ALA A 301 -20.01 11.19 6.94
C ALA A 301 -21.47 11.06 6.49
N ASN A 302 -21.77 11.44 5.25
CA ASN A 302 -23.13 11.46 4.69
C ASN A 302 -23.21 10.75 3.32
N GLN A 303 -22.11 10.32 2.78
CA GLN A 303 -22.00 9.67 1.48
C GLN A 303 -22.51 8.24 1.55
N LYS A 304 -23.11 7.75 0.47
CA LYS A 304 -23.31 6.31 0.31
C LYS A 304 -21.97 5.65 0.03
N ILE A 305 -21.67 4.54 0.72
CA ILE A 305 -20.42 3.83 0.55
C ILE A 305 -20.70 2.40 0.10
N TRP A 306 -20.21 2.05 -1.09
CA TRP A 306 -20.31 0.70 -1.63
C TRP A 306 -18.97 -0.03 -1.52
N LEU A 307 -19.03 -1.29 -1.10
CA LEU A 307 -17.92 -2.21 -1.07
C LEU A 307 -17.98 -3.14 -2.29
N VAL A 308 -16.93 -3.12 -3.13
CA VAL A 308 -16.79 -3.99 -4.31
C VAL A 308 -15.61 -4.91 -4.11
N SER A 309 -15.84 -6.23 -4.07
CA SER A 309 -14.80 -7.20 -3.78
C SER A 309 -14.81 -8.39 -4.73
N GLY A 310 -13.64 -8.97 -4.97
CA GLY A 310 -13.49 -10.20 -5.72
C GLY A 310 -14.31 -11.33 -5.11
N GLY A 311 -14.18 -11.53 -3.79
CA GLY A 311 -14.99 -12.42 -2.97
C GLY A 311 -15.35 -11.78 -1.64
N VAL A 312 -16.44 -12.24 -1.02
CA VAL A 312 -16.91 -11.76 0.29
C VAL A 312 -17.27 -12.94 1.18
N SER A 313 -16.59 -13.09 2.33
CA SER A 313 -16.86 -14.18 3.28
C SER A 313 -17.90 -13.82 4.34
N ASP A 314 -17.96 -12.58 4.79
CA ASP A 314 -18.80 -12.09 5.89
C ASP A 314 -19.68 -10.90 5.48
N TRP A 315 -20.65 -11.13 4.58
CA TRP A 315 -21.55 -10.08 4.06
C TRP A 315 -22.23 -9.26 5.13
N GLN A 316 -22.81 -9.96 6.13
CA GLN A 316 -23.56 -9.28 7.17
C GLN A 316 -22.67 -8.38 8.00
N ALA A 317 -21.44 -8.80 8.30
CA ALA A 317 -20.50 -7.96 9.02
C ALA A 317 -20.14 -6.67 8.25
N MET A 318 -20.05 -6.73 6.92
CA MET A 318 -19.82 -5.53 6.09
C MET A 318 -21.02 -4.58 6.14
N LEU A 319 -22.23 -5.10 6.02
CA LEU A 319 -23.47 -4.28 6.12
C LEU A 319 -23.63 -3.68 7.52
N ASP A 320 -23.39 -4.47 8.57
CA ASP A 320 -23.46 -4.02 9.96
C ASP A 320 -22.41 -2.95 10.29
N ALA A 321 -21.27 -2.97 9.60
CA ALA A 321 -20.24 -1.94 9.73
C ALA A 321 -20.65 -0.59 9.11
N GLY A 322 -21.64 -0.57 8.19
CA GLY A 322 -22.17 0.66 7.60
C GLY A 322 -22.02 0.79 6.09
N PHE A 323 -21.53 -0.23 5.37
CA PHE A 323 -21.57 -0.19 3.91
C PHE A 323 -22.99 -0.26 3.41
N ASP A 324 -23.41 0.69 2.58
CA ASP A 324 -24.78 0.72 2.00
C ASP A 324 -25.03 -0.43 1.02
N ARG A 325 -23.99 -0.86 0.32
CA ARG A 325 -24.01 -2.05 -0.53
C ARG A 325 -22.70 -2.80 -0.48
N VAL A 326 -22.83 -4.13 -0.53
CA VAL A 326 -21.70 -5.05 -0.66
C VAL A 326 -21.87 -5.79 -1.98
N ILE A 327 -20.85 -5.79 -2.83
CA ILE A 327 -20.91 -6.32 -4.19
C ILE A 327 -19.77 -7.30 -4.40
N GLN A 328 -20.10 -8.58 -4.51
CA GLN A 328 -19.15 -9.60 -4.94
C GLN A 328 -19.15 -9.66 -6.47
N ILE A 329 -17.97 -9.56 -7.07
CA ILE A 329 -17.85 -9.59 -8.53
C ILE A 329 -17.69 -10.99 -9.10
N THR A 330 -17.13 -11.92 -8.31
CA THR A 330 -16.91 -13.30 -8.74
C THR A 330 -18.19 -14.12 -8.52
N PRO A 331 -18.75 -14.74 -9.57
CA PRO A 331 -19.86 -15.67 -9.40
C PRO A 331 -19.45 -16.89 -8.55
N ASP A 332 -20.33 -17.36 -7.67
CA ASP A 332 -20.04 -18.50 -6.77
C ASP A 332 -19.63 -19.78 -7.51
N SER A 333 -20.10 -19.95 -8.75
CA SER A 333 -19.75 -21.11 -9.60
C SER A 333 -18.40 -21.00 -10.31
N MET A 334 -17.73 -19.82 -10.24
CA MET A 334 -16.47 -19.59 -10.97
C MET A 334 -15.26 -20.04 -10.16
N PRO A 335 -14.39 -20.93 -10.67
CA PRO A 335 -13.14 -21.29 -10.00
C PRO A 335 -12.24 -20.07 -9.77
N LEU A 336 -11.53 -20.05 -8.65
CA LEU A 336 -10.62 -18.94 -8.29
C LEU A 336 -9.57 -18.68 -9.36
N GLU A 337 -8.98 -19.73 -9.93
CA GLU A 337 -7.98 -19.63 -11.01
C GLU A 337 -8.53 -18.88 -12.24
N GLU A 338 -9.78 -19.09 -12.58
CA GLU A 338 -10.45 -18.38 -13.68
C GLU A 338 -10.77 -16.94 -13.28
N ALA A 339 -11.28 -16.74 -12.06
CA ALA A 339 -11.62 -15.42 -11.52
C ALA A 339 -10.41 -14.48 -11.44
N MET A 340 -9.22 -15.04 -11.19
CA MET A 340 -7.94 -14.30 -11.07
C MET A 340 -7.34 -13.89 -12.41
N LYS A 341 -7.90 -14.30 -13.55
CA LYS A 341 -7.45 -13.80 -14.87
C LYS A 341 -7.86 -12.33 -15.02
N PRO A 342 -6.95 -11.41 -15.36
CA PRO A 342 -7.22 -9.96 -15.40
C PRO A 342 -8.44 -9.59 -16.26
N ASP A 343 -8.56 -10.17 -17.46
CA ASP A 343 -9.68 -9.87 -18.36
C ASP A 343 -11.02 -10.39 -17.81
N VAL A 344 -11.03 -11.53 -17.12
CA VAL A 344 -12.23 -12.10 -16.48
C VAL A 344 -12.65 -11.23 -15.31
N ALA A 345 -11.70 -10.87 -14.43
CA ALA A 345 -11.97 -10.00 -13.29
C ALA A 345 -12.51 -8.65 -13.74
N ARG A 346 -11.89 -8.00 -14.74
CA ARG A 346 -12.36 -6.73 -15.31
C ARG A 346 -13.80 -6.83 -15.84
N ASN A 347 -14.10 -7.86 -16.62
CA ASN A 347 -15.44 -8.07 -17.14
C ASN A 347 -16.47 -8.34 -16.04
N ASN A 348 -16.09 -9.06 -14.99
CA ASN A 348 -16.96 -9.32 -13.84
C ASN A 348 -17.28 -8.03 -13.08
N ILE A 349 -16.27 -7.15 -12.87
CA ILE A 349 -16.47 -5.82 -12.27
C ILE A 349 -17.49 -5.02 -13.08
N ILE A 350 -17.26 -4.85 -14.38
CA ILE A 350 -18.14 -4.07 -15.27
C ILE A 350 -19.58 -4.58 -15.17
N LYS A 351 -19.78 -5.90 -15.32
CA LYS A 351 -21.12 -6.52 -15.26
C LYS A 351 -21.79 -6.33 -13.90
N ALA A 352 -21.04 -6.52 -12.80
CA ALA A 352 -21.57 -6.39 -11.45
C ALA A 352 -22.01 -4.94 -11.18
N ILE A 353 -21.19 -3.96 -11.54
CA ILE A 353 -21.49 -2.54 -11.37
C ILE A 353 -22.72 -2.14 -12.19
N ARG A 354 -22.76 -2.45 -13.49
CA ARG A 354 -23.94 -2.17 -14.33
C ARG A 354 -25.24 -2.72 -13.74
N ARG A 355 -25.22 -3.97 -13.23
CA ARG A 355 -26.38 -4.59 -12.59
C ARG A 355 -26.83 -3.83 -11.34
N GLN A 356 -25.90 -3.34 -10.54
CA GLN A 356 -26.21 -2.62 -9.29
C GLN A 356 -26.81 -1.25 -9.53
N PHE A 357 -26.39 -0.55 -10.58
CA PHE A 357 -26.97 0.75 -10.95
C PHE A 357 -28.32 0.62 -11.66
N ALA A 358 -28.64 -0.56 -12.24
CA ALA A 358 -29.93 -0.83 -12.87
C ALA A 358 -31.06 -1.21 -11.87
N LEU A 359 -30.73 -1.45 -10.58
CA LEU A 359 -31.67 -1.77 -9.49
C LEU A 359 -32.11 -0.50 -8.75
#